data_dda58de7238922aff4d6bd2cf2b84288
#
_entry.id   dda58de7238922aff4d6bd2cf2b84288
#
_cell.length_a   1.000
_cell.length_b   1.000
_cell.length_c   1.000
_cell.angle_alpha   90.00
_cell.angle_beta   90.00
_cell.angle_gamma   90.00
#
_symmetry.space_group_name_H-M   'P 1'
#
loop_
_entity.id
_entity.type
_entity.pdbx_description
1 polymer ?
#
loop_
_entity_poly.entity_id
_entity_poly.type
_entity_poly.pdbx_seq_one_letter_code
_entity_poly.pdbx_strand_id
1 'polypeptide(L)'
;IEAGEVVVSPQEDESTPSVRRAGQLLGELAMLTGKPHFYTAEATTDTLLWSLGRDDFEAVIHRHPGLAKLLSRGLRAPLNSEDQAAAAAVLARMPLFEGLDADVLAMITSRLLLLHMPAGEVIFAEGGRADAMYLVESGEVELTQGSGSRRELIARIGPGGFFGEMALLTGRPRSATATASQAANLWVLYRNEFEALVMR
;
A
#
# COMPACT_ATOMS: atom_id res chain seq x y z
N ILE A 1 5.14 -5.07 -22.19
CA ILE A 1 6.25 -5.25 -23.13
C ILE A 1 5.86 -6.35 -24.10
N GLU A 2 5.90 -6.09 -25.40
CA GLU A 2 5.68 -7.12 -26.44
C GLU A 2 6.99 -7.79 -26.81
N ALA A 3 8.07 -7.01 -26.98
CA ALA A 3 9.40 -7.49 -27.29
C ALA A 3 10.48 -6.58 -26.71
N GLY A 4 11.68 -7.08 -26.49
CA GLY A 4 12.82 -6.34 -25.98
C GLY A 4 12.97 -6.44 -24.44
N GLU A 5 13.87 -5.62 -23.93
CA GLU A 5 14.19 -5.55 -22.50
C GLU A 5 14.17 -4.10 -22.00
N VAL A 6 13.60 -3.91 -20.81
CA VAL A 6 13.56 -2.62 -20.11
C VAL A 6 14.17 -2.80 -18.72
N VAL A 7 15.16 -2.01 -18.39
CA VAL A 7 15.70 -1.90 -17.04
C VAL A 7 14.87 -0.91 -16.24
N VAL A 8 14.49 -1.30 -15.06
CA VAL A 8 13.72 -0.48 -14.12
C VAL A 8 14.63 -0.18 -12.92
N SER A 9 14.92 1.10 -12.70
CA SER A 9 15.77 1.61 -11.63
C SER A 9 14.95 2.47 -10.69
N PRO A 10 14.89 2.15 -9.38
CA PRO A 10 14.25 3.01 -8.38
C PRO A 10 14.84 4.42 -8.38
N GLN A 11 14.01 5.44 -8.08
CA GLN A 11 14.46 6.84 -8.09
C GLN A 11 15.12 7.25 -6.78
N GLU A 12 14.71 6.68 -5.65
CA GLU A 12 15.11 7.15 -4.31
C GLU A 12 15.70 6.04 -3.40
N ASP A 13 15.92 4.84 -3.93
CA ASP A 13 16.40 3.70 -3.14
C ASP A 13 17.65 3.08 -3.78
N GLU A 14 18.60 2.61 -2.97
CA GLU A 14 19.78 1.84 -3.39
C GLU A 14 19.43 0.43 -3.87
N SER A 15 18.15 0.15 -4.08
CA SER A 15 17.72 -1.17 -4.55
C SER A 15 18.25 -1.47 -5.96
N THR A 16 18.61 -2.73 -6.17
CA THR A 16 19.20 -3.20 -7.41
C THR A 16 18.24 -3.02 -8.58
N PRO A 17 18.68 -2.43 -9.71
CA PRO A 17 17.88 -2.37 -10.92
C PRO A 17 17.36 -3.74 -11.33
N SER A 18 16.14 -3.79 -11.84
CA SER A 18 15.50 -5.03 -12.28
C SER A 18 15.17 -4.98 -13.77
N VAL A 19 15.28 -6.12 -14.45
CA VAL A 19 14.98 -6.23 -15.87
C VAL A 19 13.55 -6.69 -16.08
N ARG A 20 12.83 -6.01 -16.96
CA ARG A 20 11.50 -6.39 -17.43
C ARG A 20 11.57 -6.85 -18.88
N ARG A 21 10.84 -7.94 -19.21
CA ARG A 21 10.85 -8.60 -20.51
C ARG A 21 9.45 -8.76 -21.08
N ALA A 22 9.36 -9.31 -22.28
CA ALA A 22 8.08 -9.61 -22.94
C ALA A 22 7.07 -10.29 -22.01
N GLY A 23 5.82 -9.86 -22.03
CA GLY A 23 4.73 -10.30 -21.18
C GLY A 23 4.66 -9.61 -19.82
N GLN A 24 5.63 -8.77 -19.44
CA GLN A 24 5.63 -8.03 -18.18
C GLN A 24 5.06 -6.62 -18.34
N LEU A 25 4.48 -6.11 -17.25
CA LEU A 25 3.89 -4.76 -17.18
C LEU A 25 4.87 -3.76 -16.58
N LEU A 26 4.64 -2.49 -16.91
CA LEU A 26 5.32 -1.31 -16.36
C LEU A 26 4.28 -0.24 -16.05
N GLY A 27 4.41 0.43 -14.90
CA GLY A 27 3.59 1.59 -14.55
C GLY A 27 2.20 1.26 -13.97
N GLU A 28 1.89 -0.01 -13.71
CA GLU A 28 0.61 -0.45 -13.17
C GLU A 28 0.28 0.17 -11.82
N LEU A 29 1.29 0.35 -10.95
CA LEU A 29 1.08 0.94 -9.64
C LEU A 29 0.72 2.43 -9.73
N ALA A 30 1.40 3.19 -10.58
CA ALA A 30 1.08 4.61 -10.83
C ALA A 30 -0.35 4.78 -11.39
N MET A 31 -0.79 3.84 -12.22
CA MET A 31 -2.15 3.83 -12.75
C MET A 31 -3.21 3.58 -11.67
N LEU A 32 -2.96 2.63 -10.78
CA LEU A 32 -3.88 2.26 -9.69
C LEU A 32 -3.93 3.31 -8.59
N THR A 33 -2.76 3.83 -8.17
CA THR A 33 -2.67 4.74 -7.03
C THR A 33 -2.89 6.22 -7.39
N GLY A 34 -2.79 6.56 -8.66
CA GLY A 34 -2.78 7.97 -9.12
C GLY A 34 -1.47 8.71 -8.82
N LYS A 35 -0.47 8.03 -8.27
CA LYS A 35 0.83 8.62 -7.91
C LYS A 35 1.80 8.66 -9.10
N PRO A 36 2.85 9.51 -9.03
CA PRO A 36 3.96 9.48 -9.98
C PRO A 36 4.64 8.11 -10.03
N HIS A 37 5.40 7.86 -11.09
CA HIS A 37 6.23 6.67 -11.19
C HIS A 37 7.32 6.68 -10.12
N PHE A 38 7.55 5.53 -9.47
CA PHE A 38 8.55 5.34 -8.41
C PHE A 38 9.92 4.92 -8.95
N TYR A 39 10.04 4.80 -10.27
CA TYR A 39 11.23 4.31 -10.94
C TYR A 39 11.42 4.97 -12.30
N THR A 40 12.65 4.93 -12.80
CA THR A 40 12.98 5.20 -14.19
C THR A 40 12.98 3.88 -14.96
N ALA A 41 12.41 3.89 -16.16
CA ALA A 41 12.41 2.75 -17.07
C ALA A 41 13.22 3.10 -18.32
N GLU A 42 14.23 2.31 -18.65
CA GLU A 42 15.12 2.51 -19.78
C GLU A 42 15.14 1.26 -20.66
N ALA A 43 14.87 1.42 -21.95
CA ALA A 43 14.98 0.35 -22.92
C ALA A 43 16.47 0.06 -23.21
N THR A 44 16.91 -1.14 -22.90
CA THR A 44 18.32 -1.55 -23.12
C THR A 44 18.53 -2.29 -24.44
N THR A 45 17.44 -2.61 -25.13
CA THR A 45 17.42 -3.19 -26.48
C THR A 45 16.34 -2.49 -27.30
N ASP A 46 16.27 -2.74 -28.61
CA ASP A 46 15.10 -2.37 -29.40
C ASP A 46 13.84 -2.99 -28.77
N THR A 47 12.93 -2.14 -28.31
CA THR A 47 11.80 -2.56 -27.48
C THR A 47 10.48 -2.12 -28.08
N LEU A 48 9.54 -3.06 -28.18
CA LEU A 48 8.17 -2.82 -28.58
C LEU A 48 7.24 -2.85 -27.37
N LEU A 49 6.47 -1.78 -27.18
CA LEU A 49 5.56 -1.61 -26.05
C LEU A 49 4.12 -1.41 -26.52
N TRP A 50 3.19 -2.06 -25.86
CA TRP A 50 1.78 -1.64 -25.86
C TRP A 50 1.60 -0.63 -24.72
N SER A 51 0.98 0.51 -25.02
CA SER A 51 0.64 1.51 -24.01
C SER A 51 -0.86 1.59 -23.81
N LEU A 52 -1.29 1.69 -22.55
CA LEU A 52 -2.67 1.94 -22.16
C LEU A 52 -2.73 3.28 -21.44
N GLY A 53 -3.49 4.23 -21.98
CA GLY A 53 -3.68 5.54 -21.36
C GLY A 53 -4.52 5.47 -20.10
N ARG A 54 -4.41 6.48 -19.23
CA ARG A 54 -5.15 6.54 -17.95
C ARG A 54 -6.66 6.47 -18.15
N ASP A 55 -7.22 7.26 -19.06
CA ASP A 55 -8.67 7.32 -19.29
C ASP A 55 -9.22 5.96 -19.76
N ASP A 56 -8.49 5.26 -20.64
CA ASP A 56 -8.85 3.93 -21.10
C ASP A 56 -8.74 2.90 -19.97
N PHE A 57 -7.68 3.00 -19.15
CA PHE A 57 -7.51 2.15 -17.98
C PHE A 57 -8.66 2.32 -16.99
N GLU A 58 -9.02 3.55 -16.64
CA GLU A 58 -10.13 3.86 -15.74
C GLU A 58 -11.46 3.35 -16.30
N ALA A 59 -11.69 3.51 -17.61
CA ALA A 59 -12.89 2.98 -18.28
C ALA A 59 -12.94 1.44 -18.21
N VAL A 60 -11.81 0.76 -18.36
CA VAL A 60 -11.73 -0.71 -18.24
C VAL A 60 -11.98 -1.16 -16.81
N ILE A 61 -11.33 -0.52 -15.82
CA ILE A 61 -11.51 -0.85 -14.39
C ILE A 61 -12.95 -0.61 -13.95
N HIS A 62 -13.59 0.48 -14.41
CA HIS A 62 -14.99 0.78 -14.11
C HIS A 62 -15.93 -0.31 -14.64
N ARG A 63 -15.67 -0.83 -15.85
CA ARG A 63 -16.47 -1.92 -16.45
C ARG A 63 -16.16 -3.30 -15.84
N HIS A 64 -14.94 -3.48 -15.34
CA HIS A 64 -14.41 -4.75 -14.84
C HIS A 64 -13.72 -4.58 -13.49
N PRO A 65 -14.45 -4.31 -12.38
CA PRO A 65 -13.85 -4.06 -11.06
C PRO A 65 -12.94 -5.18 -10.56
N GLY A 66 -13.20 -6.43 -10.99
CA GLY A 66 -12.35 -7.57 -10.67
C GLY A 66 -10.93 -7.46 -11.21
N LEU A 67 -10.70 -6.64 -12.24
CA LEU A 67 -9.37 -6.40 -12.81
C LEU A 67 -8.53 -5.52 -11.86
N ALA A 68 -9.11 -4.48 -11.25
CA ALA A 68 -8.44 -3.68 -10.24
C ALA A 68 -7.95 -4.57 -9.08
N LYS A 69 -8.82 -5.45 -8.62
CA LYS A 69 -8.52 -6.46 -7.59
C LYS A 69 -7.37 -7.38 -7.99
N LEU A 70 -7.37 -7.87 -9.23
CA LEU A 70 -6.32 -8.74 -9.73
C LEU A 70 -4.98 -8.00 -9.83
N LEU A 71 -4.98 -6.80 -10.38
CA LEU A 71 -3.78 -5.97 -10.56
C LEU A 71 -3.20 -5.49 -9.23
N SER A 72 -4.05 -5.15 -8.24
CA SER A 72 -3.60 -4.69 -6.91
C SER A 72 -3.00 -5.80 -6.05
N ARG A 73 -3.27 -7.07 -6.39
CA ARG A 73 -2.75 -8.19 -5.61
C ARG A 73 -1.23 -8.25 -5.66
N GLY A 74 -0.60 -8.08 -4.50
CA GLY A 74 0.85 -8.18 -4.36
C GLY A 74 1.63 -6.95 -4.80
N LEU A 75 0.99 -5.92 -5.35
CA LEU A 75 1.66 -4.67 -5.67
C LEU A 75 1.99 -3.91 -4.39
N ARG A 76 3.26 -3.67 -4.18
CA ARG A 76 3.82 -2.90 -3.06
C ARG A 76 4.95 -2.03 -3.60
N ALA A 77 5.06 -0.80 -3.08
CA ALA A 77 6.19 0.07 -3.36
C ALA A 77 6.69 0.73 -2.08
N PRO A 78 7.98 1.01 -1.96
CA PRO A 78 8.50 1.92 -0.96
C PRO A 78 7.81 3.28 -1.05
N LEU A 79 7.73 4.00 0.06
CA LEU A 79 7.27 5.37 0.06
C LEU A 79 8.35 6.30 -0.49
N ASN A 80 7.95 7.28 -1.30
CA ASN A 80 8.82 8.40 -1.64
C ASN A 80 9.01 9.34 -0.44
N SER A 81 9.92 10.30 -0.53
CA SER A 81 10.26 11.23 0.56
C SER A 81 9.07 12.08 1.03
N GLU A 82 8.18 12.49 0.13
CA GLU A 82 6.97 13.25 0.47
C GLU A 82 5.99 12.39 1.28
N ASP A 83 5.73 11.16 0.83
CA ASP A 83 4.87 10.21 1.53
C ASP A 83 5.47 9.81 2.90
N GLN A 84 6.80 9.65 3.00
CA GLN A 84 7.47 9.38 4.26
C GLN A 84 7.29 10.52 5.26
N ALA A 85 7.44 11.77 4.81
CA ALA A 85 7.21 12.94 5.66
C ALA A 85 5.73 13.04 6.12
N ALA A 86 4.78 12.79 5.23
CA ALA A 86 3.36 12.76 5.56
C ALA A 86 3.04 11.61 6.55
N ALA A 87 3.59 10.42 6.34
CA ALA A 87 3.43 9.30 7.26
C ALA A 87 4.03 9.57 8.64
N ALA A 88 5.21 10.22 8.71
CA ALA A 88 5.83 10.62 9.97
C ALA A 88 4.93 11.56 10.78
N ALA A 89 4.27 12.52 10.11
CA ALA A 89 3.31 13.42 10.77
C ALA A 89 2.06 12.68 11.29
N VAL A 90 1.65 11.58 10.68
CA VAL A 90 0.57 10.73 11.20
C VAL A 90 1.06 9.91 12.38
N LEU A 91 2.22 9.25 12.26
CA LEU A 91 2.81 8.44 13.33
C LEU A 91 3.04 9.26 14.61
N ALA A 92 3.55 10.49 14.50
CA ALA A 92 3.82 11.37 15.64
C ALA A 92 2.57 11.69 16.48
N ARG A 93 1.37 11.53 15.92
CA ARG A 93 0.09 11.75 16.63
C ARG A 93 -0.47 10.48 17.26
N MET A 94 0.14 9.33 17.00
CA MET A 94 -0.31 8.05 17.55
C MET A 94 0.28 7.83 18.95
N PRO A 95 -0.52 7.46 19.96
CA PRO A 95 -0.02 7.19 21.31
C PRO A 95 1.12 6.16 21.35
N LEU A 96 1.14 5.22 20.42
CA LEU A 96 2.18 4.18 20.30
C LEU A 96 3.57 4.76 19.97
N PHE A 97 3.64 5.91 19.29
CA PHE A 97 4.85 6.54 18.80
C PHE A 97 5.09 7.92 19.45
N GLU A 98 4.29 8.25 20.47
CA GLU A 98 4.42 9.51 21.20
C GLU A 98 5.79 9.63 21.85
N GLY A 99 6.43 10.77 21.65
CA GLY A 99 7.76 11.06 22.23
C GLY A 99 8.94 10.46 21.46
N LEU A 100 8.73 9.82 20.32
CA LEU A 100 9.83 9.39 19.46
C LEU A 100 10.47 10.58 18.74
N ASP A 101 11.79 10.57 18.64
CA ASP A 101 12.54 11.56 17.88
C ASP A 101 12.27 11.46 16.36
N ALA A 102 12.51 12.57 15.65
CA ALA A 102 12.29 12.63 14.20
C ALA A 102 13.10 11.58 13.42
N ASP A 103 14.31 11.29 13.85
CA ASP A 103 15.18 10.27 13.23
C ASP A 103 14.58 8.86 13.36
N VAL A 104 13.98 8.55 14.51
CA VAL A 104 13.31 7.26 14.74
C VAL A 104 12.03 7.16 13.88
N LEU A 105 11.24 8.24 13.79
CA LEU A 105 10.08 8.28 12.92
C LEU A 105 10.47 8.14 11.44
N ALA A 106 11.55 8.79 11.00
CA ALA A 106 12.08 8.62 9.64
C ALA A 106 12.52 7.17 9.37
N MET A 107 13.14 6.52 10.35
CA MET A 107 13.53 5.11 10.26
C MET A 107 12.31 4.19 10.14
N ILE A 108 11.22 4.47 10.87
CA ILE A 108 9.96 3.73 10.75
C ILE A 108 9.32 3.95 9.39
N THR A 109 9.24 5.20 8.93
CA THR A 109 8.59 5.52 7.63
C THR A 109 9.34 4.96 6.44
N SER A 110 10.67 4.80 6.52
CA SER A 110 11.45 4.13 5.48
C SER A 110 11.11 2.64 5.31
N ARG A 111 10.42 2.03 6.28
CA ARG A 111 9.94 0.62 6.23
C ARG A 111 8.49 0.48 5.81
N LEU A 112 7.79 1.59 5.64
CA LEU A 112 6.42 1.57 5.15
C LEU A 112 6.38 1.21 3.67
N LEU A 113 5.34 0.47 3.30
CA LEU A 113 5.05 0.15 1.90
C LEU A 113 3.70 0.72 1.50
N LEU A 114 3.63 1.29 0.31
CA LEU A 114 2.38 1.69 -0.31
C LEU A 114 1.61 0.46 -0.78
N LEU A 115 0.34 0.40 -0.42
CA LEU A 115 -0.62 -0.63 -0.81
C LEU A 115 -1.86 0.04 -1.37
N HIS A 116 -2.28 -0.31 -2.59
CA HIS A 116 -3.58 0.09 -3.12
C HIS A 116 -4.63 -0.98 -2.87
N MET A 117 -5.78 -0.57 -2.31
CA MET A 117 -6.95 -1.42 -2.06
C MET A 117 -8.15 -0.92 -2.86
N PRO A 118 -8.64 -1.69 -3.84
CA PRO A 118 -9.88 -1.36 -4.53
C PRO A 118 -11.09 -1.32 -3.60
N ALA A 119 -12.10 -0.53 -3.97
CA ALA A 119 -13.35 -0.46 -3.22
C ALA A 119 -14.00 -1.86 -3.07
N GLY A 120 -14.52 -2.14 -1.88
CA GLY A 120 -15.14 -3.43 -1.52
C GLY A 120 -14.14 -4.53 -1.12
N GLU A 121 -12.82 -4.31 -1.23
CA GLU A 121 -11.83 -5.31 -0.85
C GLU A 121 -11.63 -5.38 0.66
N VAL A 122 -11.56 -6.64 1.16
CA VAL A 122 -11.22 -6.92 2.56
C VAL A 122 -9.71 -6.87 2.72
N ILE A 123 -9.24 -5.95 3.58
CA ILE A 123 -7.83 -5.80 3.93
C ILE A 123 -7.40 -6.92 4.87
N PHE A 124 -8.19 -7.15 5.90
CA PHE A 124 -8.10 -8.30 6.79
C PHE A 124 -9.47 -8.62 7.40
N ALA A 125 -9.67 -9.87 7.81
CA ALA A 125 -10.89 -10.34 8.47
C ALA A 125 -10.74 -10.41 9.99
N GLU A 126 -11.84 -10.23 10.73
CA GLU A 126 -11.94 -10.52 12.17
C GLU A 126 -11.45 -11.94 12.46
N GLY A 127 -10.70 -12.11 13.55
CA GLY A 127 -10.06 -13.38 13.92
C GLY A 127 -8.83 -13.75 13.07
N GLY A 128 -8.54 -13.00 12.01
CA GLY A 128 -7.39 -13.22 11.14
C GLY A 128 -6.06 -12.89 11.81
N ARG A 129 -4.97 -13.24 11.13
CA ARG A 129 -3.60 -12.97 11.58
C ARG A 129 -3.34 -11.47 11.67
N ALA A 130 -2.72 -11.04 12.77
CA ALA A 130 -2.39 -9.66 13.05
C ALA A 130 -0.89 -9.43 12.82
N ASP A 131 -0.50 -9.11 11.60
CA ASP A 131 0.89 -9.02 11.13
C ASP A 131 1.30 -7.65 10.58
N ALA A 132 0.36 -6.70 10.52
CA ALA A 132 0.65 -5.34 10.07
C ALA A 132 -0.32 -4.32 10.67
N MET A 133 0.08 -3.06 10.70
CA MET A 133 -0.79 -1.89 10.86
C MET A 133 -0.86 -1.09 9.56
N TYR A 134 -1.85 -0.22 9.46
CA TYR A 134 -2.16 0.54 8.26
C TYR A 134 -2.46 2.00 8.60
N LEU A 135 -1.92 2.92 7.81
CA LEU A 135 -2.27 4.33 7.81
C LEU A 135 -3.01 4.63 6.51
N VAL A 136 -4.08 5.39 6.57
CA VAL A 136 -4.86 5.77 5.38
C VAL A 136 -4.25 7.02 4.77
N GLU A 137 -3.68 6.88 3.57
CA GLU A 137 -3.20 8.03 2.77
C GLU A 137 -4.37 8.69 2.05
N SER A 138 -5.20 7.88 1.37
CA SER A 138 -6.39 8.35 0.66
C SER A 138 -7.48 7.28 0.64
N GLY A 139 -8.71 7.69 0.32
CA GLY A 139 -9.87 6.80 0.34
C GLY A 139 -10.46 6.61 1.75
N GLU A 140 -11.22 5.54 1.95
CA GLU A 140 -11.89 5.24 3.22
C GLU A 140 -11.92 3.75 3.52
N VAL A 141 -11.73 3.38 4.78
CA VAL A 141 -11.80 2.02 5.30
C VAL A 141 -12.87 1.91 6.37
N GLU A 142 -13.76 0.93 6.26
CA GLU A 142 -14.72 0.57 7.30
C GLU A 142 -14.18 -0.58 8.16
N LEU A 143 -14.28 -0.40 9.49
CA LEU A 143 -14.06 -1.46 10.46
C LEU A 143 -15.41 -2.00 10.94
N THR A 144 -15.60 -3.30 10.80
CA THR A 144 -16.86 -3.96 11.21
C THR A 144 -16.56 -5.16 12.09
N GLN A 145 -17.45 -5.44 13.02
CA GLN A 145 -17.38 -6.61 13.91
C GLN A 145 -18.61 -7.50 13.74
N GLY A 146 -18.43 -8.80 13.93
CA GLY A 146 -19.48 -9.79 13.73
C GLY A 146 -19.66 -10.19 12.27
N SER A 147 -20.63 -11.07 12.00
CA SER A 147 -20.89 -11.64 10.67
C SER A 147 -22.38 -11.72 10.35
N GLY A 148 -22.70 -11.73 9.05
CA GLY A 148 -24.08 -11.83 8.57
C GLY A 148 -24.96 -10.69 9.09
N SER A 149 -26.12 -11.02 9.64
CA SER A 149 -27.09 -10.07 10.21
C SER A 149 -26.66 -9.39 11.51
N ARG A 150 -25.55 -9.83 12.11
CA ARG A 150 -24.96 -9.24 13.33
C ARG A 150 -23.73 -8.40 13.04
N ARG A 151 -23.49 -8.07 11.77
CA ARG A 151 -22.37 -7.20 11.37
C ARG A 151 -22.65 -5.77 11.79
N GLU A 152 -21.79 -5.21 12.63
CA GLU A 152 -21.88 -3.86 13.17
C GLU A 152 -20.71 -3.03 12.67
N LEU A 153 -20.98 -1.79 12.24
CA LEU A 153 -19.96 -0.81 11.88
C LEU A 153 -19.37 -0.22 13.17
N ILE A 154 -18.06 -0.43 13.35
CA ILE A 154 -17.31 0.10 14.50
C ILE A 154 -16.76 1.49 14.21
N ALA A 155 -16.15 1.68 13.02
CA ALA A 155 -15.53 2.94 12.64
C ALA A 155 -15.40 3.08 11.13
N ARG A 156 -15.30 4.34 10.67
CA ARG A 156 -14.81 4.73 9.34
C ARG A 156 -13.50 5.48 9.51
N ILE A 157 -12.50 5.06 8.77
CA ILE A 157 -11.15 5.60 8.84
C ILE A 157 -10.83 6.23 7.50
N GLY A 158 -10.71 7.56 7.50
CA GLY A 158 -10.31 8.36 6.34
C GLY A 158 -8.83 8.77 6.37
N PRO A 159 -8.42 9.67 5.46
CA PRO A 159 -7.04 10.12 5.33
C PRO A 159 -6.44 10.65 6.64
N GLY A 160 -5.20 10.26 6.94
CA GLY A 160 -4.52 10.58 8.19
C GLY A 160 -4.97 9.75 9.40
N GLY A 161 -5.94 8.84 9.22
CA GLY A 161 -6.31 7.85 10.23
C GLY A 161 -5.45 6.58 10.11
N PHE A 162 -5.55 5.73 11.14
CA PHE A 162 -4.80 4.47 11.21
C PHE A 162 -5.65 3.36 11.84
N PHE A 163 -5.29 2.12 11.58
CA PHE A 163 -5.99 0.95 12.13
C PHE A 163 -5.08 -0.28 12.14
N GLY A 164 -5.44 -1.27 12.93
CA GLY A 164 -4.70 -2.52 13.05
C GLY A 164 -3.42 -2.43 13.87
N GLU A 165 -3.20 -1.33 14.61
CA GLU A 165 -2.03 -1.07 15.47
C GLU A 165 -1.88 -2.10 16.59
N MET A 166 -3.00 -2.65 17.06
CA MET A 166 -2.99 -3.73 18.08
C MET A 166 -2.21 -4.95 17.63
N ALA A 167 -2.05 -5.14 16.32
CA ALA A 167 -1.22 -6.19 15.75
C ALA A 167 0.23 -6.09 16.17
N LEU A 168 0.78 -4.86 16.20
CA LEU A 168 2.17 -4.62 16.57
C LEU A 168 2.40 -4.88 18.06
N LEU A 169 1.44 -4.50 18.89
CA LEU A 169 1.56 -4.54 20.36
C LEU A 169 1.34 -5.92 20.96
N THR A 170 0.28 -6.59 20.55
CA THR A 170 -0.23 -7.75 21.30
C THR A 170 -0.09 -9.09 20.60
N GLY A 171 0.04 -9.10 19.27
CA GLY A 171 -0.02 -10.32 18.48
C GLY A 171 -1.36 -11.06 18.54
N ARG A 172 -2.38 -10.47 19.15
CA ARG A 172 -3.71 -11.07 19.20
C ARG A 172 -4.35 -11.06 17.81
N PRO A 173 -5.27 -12.00 17.54
CA PRO A 173 -6.07 -11.97 16.30
C PRO A 173 -6.77 -10.63 16.08
N ARG A 174 -7.09 -10.31 14.83
CA ARG A 174 -7.83 -9.10 14.46
C ARG A 174 -9.16 -9.02 15.20
N SER A 175 -9.44 -7.90 15.84
CA SER A 175 -10.68 -7.66 16.60
C SER A 175 -11.86 -7.25 15.72
N ALA A 176 -11.62 -6.92 14.45
CA ALA A 176 -12.60 -6.48 13.49
C ALA A 176 -12.19 -6.88 12.07
N THR A 177 -13.12 -6.81 11.14
CA THR A 177 -12.86 -6.87 9.69
C THR A 177 -12.67 -5.47 9.16
N ALA A 178 -11.58 -5.24 8.43
CA ALA A 178 -11.31 -3.99 7.72
C ALA A 178 -11.61 -4.18 6.22
N THR A 179 -12.44 -3.28 5.67
CA THR A 179 -12.82 -3.29 4.26
C THR A 179 -12.65 -1.89 3.68
N ALA A 180 -12.04 -1.76 2.51
CA ALA A 180 -11.99 -0.50 1.78
C ALA A 180 -13.41 -0.15 1.31
N SER A 181 -14.07 0.83 1.93
CA SER A 181 -15.41 1.31 1.51
C SER A 181 -15.32 2.16 0.24
N GLN A 182 -14.19 2.82 0.05
CA GLN A 182 -13.77 3.47 -1.20
C GLN A 182 -12.41 2.92 -1.60
N ALA A 183 -12.02 3.10 -2.88
CA ALA A 183 -10.65 2.79 -3.28
C ALA A 183 -9.67 3.59 -2.40
N ALA A 184 -8.72 2.91 -1.79
CA ALA A 184 -7.84 3.50 -0.78
C ALA A 184 -6.37 3.19 -1.05
N ASN A 185 -5.53 4.18 -0.85
CA ASN A 185 -4.09 4.00 -0.73
C ASN A 185 -3.74 3.93 0.76
N LEU A 186 -2.99 2.93 1.14
CA LEU A 186 -2.62 2.66 2.53
C LEU A 186 -1.09 2.59 2.64
N TRP A 187 -0.54 3.13 3.71
CA TRP A 187 0.83 2.84 4.11
C TRP A 187 0.82 1.73 5.15
N VAL A 188 1.58 0.68 4.88
CA VAL A 188 1.57 -0.57 5.66
C VAL A 188 2.88 -0.73 6.39
N LEU A 189 2.83 -0.89 7.72
CA LEU A 189 3.95 -1.30 8.56
C LEU A 189 3.75 -2.75 8.99
N TYR A 190 4.63 -3.63 8.53
CA TYR A 190 4.62 -5.02 8.97
C TYR A 190 5.25 -5.18 10.34
N ARG A 191 4.74 -6.15 11.12
CA ARG A 191 5.23 -6.42 12.46
C ARG A 191 6.72 -6.77 12.50
N ASN A 192 7.19 -7.62 11.60
CA ASN A 192 8.60 -8.00 11.53
C ASN A 192 9.53 -6.80 11.30
N GLU A 193 9.09 -5.81 10.48
CA GLU A 193 9.84 -4.58 10.27
C GLU A 193 9.85 -3.71 11.54
N PHE A 194 8.71 -3.58 12.20
CA PHE A 194 8.62 -2.86 13.47
C PHE A 194 9.47 -3.50 14.56
N GLU A 195 9.38 -4.82 14.75
CA GLU A 195 10.19 -5.57 15.72
C GLU A 195 11.69 -5.43 15.44
N ALA A 196 12.10 -5.46 14.18
CA ALA A 196 13.50 -5.25 13.79
C ALA A 196 14.05 -3.85 14.14
N LEU A 197 13.18 -2.85 14.24
CA LEU A 197 13.56 -1.49 14.65
C LEU A 197 13.65 -1.33 16.18
N VAL A 198 12.72 -1.97 16.92
CA VAL A 198 12.61 -1.82 18.37
C VAL A 198 13.62 -2.69 19.12
N MET A 199 14.10 -3.79 18.51
CA MET A 199 15.05 -4.71 19.12
C MET A 199 16.53 -4.34 18.87
N ARG A 200 16.80 -3.18 18.27
CA ARG A 200 18.14 -2.63 18.08
C ARG A 200 18.48 -1.63 19.17
#